data_0fb7e9a51bfe8c3b9ecd4be268208fdc
#
_entry.id   0fb7e9a51bfe8c3b9ecd4be268208fdc
#
_cell.length_a   1.000
_cell.length_b   1.000
_cell.length_c   1.000
_cell.angle_alpha   90.00
_cell.angle_beta   90.00
_cell.angle_gamma   90.00
#
_symmetry.space_group_name_H-M   'P 1'
#
loop_
_entity.id
_entity.type
_entity.pdbx_description
1 polymer ?
#
loop_
_entity_poly.entity_id
_entity_poly.type
_entity_poly.pdbx_seq_one_letter_code
_entity_poly.pdbx_strand_id
1 'polypeptide(L)'
;FARMARQVFLPMLRIQPRISSFPPEVKTFDEYTAGIENFMSLNISRIEELRGSMLIVLSPTFISVLTNAYYGGKIKPLATARSEFTATEERIIEIISSGLNDTLEVAWRDLMEISIQYSSREVNPQFASFVDGSDLVIICSFVVQLPDIDAASFDIIYPLQTLKPIASLLRSRVQTDKANDDKSWRDRMERAVLEVPLSLTARLSEPTVSMNKLIHLKEGDVFPIDIGEGVEILIEKLPFYNGELGEVGGQAAISLTERRIE
;
A
#
# COMPACT_ATOMS: atom_id res chain seq x y z
N PHE A 1 -9.99 3.16 -7.67
CA PHE A 1 -10.92 4.15 -8.21
C PHE A 1 -10.56 4.56 -9.64
N ALA A 2 -9.40 5.18 -9.93
CA ALA A 2 -9.03 5.74 -11.24
C ALA A 2 -9.22 4.78 -12.44
N ARG A 3 -9.00 3.47 -12.23
CA ARG A 3 -9.24 2.45 -13.25
C ARG A 3 -10.73 2.28 -13.56
N MET A 4 -11.59 2.31 -12.55
CA MET A 4 -13.05 2.15 -12.69
C MET A 4 -13.70 3.43 -13.21
N ALA A 5 -13.22 4.60 -12.81
CA ALA A 5 -13.72 5.90 -13.27
C ALA A 5 -13.66 6.09 -14.81
N ARG A 6 -12.79 5.32 -15.50
CA ARG A 6 -12.78 5.31 -16.98
C ARG A 6 -14.12 4.91 -17.58
N GLN A 7 -14.87 4.05 -16.92
CA GLN A 7 -16.17 3.57 -17.40
C GLN A 7 -17.22 4.67 -17.38
N VAL A 8 -17.07 5.66 -16.49
CA VAL A 8 -17.99 6.82 -16.43
C VAL A 8 -17.86 7.71 -17.67
N PHE A 9 -16.62 7.88 -18.15
CA PHE A 9 -16.34 8.77 -19.28
C PHE A 9 -16.45 8.07 -20.65
N LEU A 10 -16.34 6.73 -20.67
CA LEU A 10 -16.37 5.95 -21.91
C LEU A 10 -17.64 6.16 -22.77
N PRO A 11 -18.88 6.18 -22.21
CA PRO A 11 -20.09 6.40 -22.98
C PRO A 11 -20.15 7.80 -23.63
N MET A 12 -19.51 8.79 -22.99
CA MET A 12 -19.47 10.17 -23.47
C MET A 12 -18.42 10.38 -24.54
N LEU A 13 -17.20 9.88 -24.27
CA LEU A 13 -16.04 10.10 -25.13
C LEU A 13 -15.98 9.14 -26.31
N ARG A 14 -16.65 7.98 -26.21
CA ARG A 14 -16.56 6.84 -27.15
C ARG A 14 -15.11 6.34 -27.37
N ILE A 15 -14.18 6.78 -26.52
CA ILE A 15 -12.80 6.37 -26.44
C ILE A 15 -12.47 6.11 -24.99
N GLN A 16 -11.50 5.23 -24.73
CA GLN A 16 -11.08 4.91 -23.38
C GLN A 16 -10.03 5.92 -22.90
N PRO A 17 -10.35 6.83 -21.98
CA PRO A 17 -9.39 7.80 -21.48
C PRO A 17 -8.35 7.14 -20.58
N ARG A 18 -7.16 7.71 -20.52
CA ARG A 18 -6.18 7.35 -19.49
C ARG A 18 -6.39 8.26 -18.28
N ILE A 19 -6.68 7.66 -17.12
CA ILE A 19 -6.83 8.40 -15.87
C ILE A 19 -5.67 8.05 -14.94
N SER A 20 -4.97 9.08 -14.49
CA SER A 20 -3.88 8.98 -13.51
C SER A 20 -4.26 9.74 -12.25
N SER A 21 -3.85 9.24 -11.08
CA SER A 21 -4.04 9.91 -9.79
C SER A 21 -2.72 10.46 -9.28
N PHE A 22 -2.76 11.59 -8.61
CA PHE A 22 -1.65 12.14 -7.84
C PHE A 22 -1.74 11.71 -6.37
N PRO A 23 -0.62 11.76 -5.63
CA PRO A 23 -0.66 11.61 -4.19
C PRO A 23 -1.63 12.63 -3.56
N PRO A 24 -2.46 12.21 -2.58
CA PRO A 24 -3.37 13.15 -1.91
C PRO A 24 -2.61 14.27 -1.21
N GLU A 25 -3.12 15.48 -1.30
CA GLU A 25 -2.62 16.66 -0.60
C GLU A 25 -3.56 17.05 0.54
N VAL A 26 -3.00 17.66 1.59
CA VAL A 26 -3.76 18.21 2.71
C VAL A 26 -3.51 19.70 2.77
N LYS A 27 -4.58 20.50 2.65
CA LYS A 27 -4.56 21.97 2.68
C LYS A 27 -5.78 22.47 3.44
N THR A 28 -5.84 23.73 3.77
CA THR A 28 -7.10 24.38 4.19
C THR A 28 -8.01 24.54 2.98
N PHE A 29 -9.32 24.62 3.22
CA PHE A 29 -10.27 24.81 2.14
C PHE A 29 -10.08 26.18 1.46
N ASP A 30 -9.72 27.23 2.21
CA ASP A 30 -9.39 28.55 1.66
C ASP A 30 -8.16 28.50 0.73
N GLU A 31 -7.09 27.75 1.11
CA GLU A 31 -5.92 27.59 0.24
C GLU A 31 -6.27 26.84 -1.05
N TYR A 32 -7.16 25.84 -0.97
CA TYR A 32 -7.62 25.14 -2.15
C TYR A 32 -8.45 26.04 -3.07
N THR A 33 -9.44 26.75 -2.53
CA THR A 33 -10.32 27.63 -3.32
C THR A 33 -9.60 28.81 -3.93
N ALA A 34 -8.56 29.33 -3.27
CA ALA A 34 -7.68 30.37 -3.81
C ALA A 34 -6.86 29.88 -5.03
N GLY A 35 -6.62 28.57 -5.14
CA GLY A 35 -5.85 27.95 -6.22
C GLY A 35 -6.66 27.53 -7.45
N ILE A 36 -7.99 27.64 -7.43
CA ILE A 36 -8.86 27.24 -8.54
C ILE A 36 -9.60 28.47 -9.14
N GLU A 37 -10.15 28.28 -10.34
CA GLU A 37 -10.90 29.34 -11.01
C GLU A 37 -12.23 29.65 -10.27
N ASN A 38 -12.71 30.90 -10.38
CA ASN A 38 -13.96 31.32 -9.75
C ASN A 38 -15.22 30.68 -10.35
N PHE A 39 -15.08 30.07 -11.52
CA PHE A 39 -16.15 29.38 -12.22
C PHE A 39 -15.78 27.89 -12.34
N MET A 40 -16.34 27.06 -11.48
CA MET A 40 -16.13 25.63 -11.44
C MET A 40 -17.45 24.91 -11.16
N SER A 41 -17.54 23.63 -11.43
CA SER A 41 -18.68 22.83 -10.98
C SER A 41 -18.29 22.09 -9.69
N LEU A 42 -18.88 22.54 -8.58
CA LEU A 42 -18.66 22.00 -7.24
C LEU A 42 -19.87 21.15 -6.84
N ASN A 43 -19.72 19.84 -6.92
CA ASN A 43 -20.79 18.88 -6.66
C ASN A 43 -20.63 18.31 -5.27
N ILE A 44 -21.50 18.70 -4.34
CA ILE A 44 -21.48 18.29 -2.95
C ILE A 44 -22.34 17.03 -2.83
N SER A 45 -21.75 15.98 -2.24
CA SER A 45 -22.44 14.74 -1.92
C SER A 45 -22.23 14.39 -0.45
N ARG A 46 -23.22 13.77 0.16
CA ARG A 46 -23.18 13.32 1.54
C ARG A 46 -22.81 11.84 1.60
N ILE A 47 -21.93 11.48 2.52
CA ILE A 47 -21.60 10.09 2.86
C ILE A 47 -22.29 9.75 4.17
N GLU A 48 -23.31 8.88 4.11
CA GLU A 48 -24.18 8.61 5.26
C GLU A 48 -23.42 7.98 6.43
N GLU A 49 -22.63 6.95 6.17
CA GLU A 49 -21.92 6.17 7.19
C GLU A 49 -20.83 6.99 7.90
N LEU A 50 -20.24 7.95 7.21
CA LEU A 50 -19.25 8.86 7.76
C LEU A 50 -19.86 10.12 8.37
N ARG A 51 -21.18 10.31 8.22
CA ARG A 51 -21.91 11.52 8.67
C ARG A 51 -21.25 12.82 8.20
N GLY A 52 -20.65 12.78 7.03
CA GLY A 52 -19.93 13.90 6.44
C GLY A 52 -20.24 14.07 4.98
N SER A 53 -19.64 15.09 4.40
CA SER A 53 -19.80 15.42 2.99
C SER A 53 -18.51 15.21 2.23
N MET A 54 -18.59 15.11 0.92
CA MET A 54 -17.47 15.15 0.00
C MET A 54 -17.81 16.10 -1.16
N LEU A 55 -16.79 16.54 -1.86
CA LEU A 55 -16.92 17.49 -2.95
C LEU A 55 -16.20 16.93 -4.19
N ILE A 56 -16.91 16.92 -5.34
CA ILE A 56 -16.31 16.64 -6.65
C ILE A 56 -16.24 17.96 -7.41
N VAL A 57 -15.02 18.32 -7.84
CA VAL A 57 -14.76 19.58 -8.56
C VAL A 57 -14.41 19.28 -10.00
N LEU A 58 -15.15 19.87 -10.93
CA LEU A 58 -14.97 19.71 -12.37
C LEU A 58 -14.74 21.07 -13.03
N SER A 59 -13.74 21.17 -13.91
CA SER A 59 -13.48 22.40 -14.66
C SER A 59 -14.50 22.61 -15.77
N PRO A 60 -14.89 23.87 -16.09
CA PRO A 60 -15.82 24.19 -17.18
C PRO A 60 -15.30 23.67 -18.51
N THR A 61 -14.02 23.78 -18.75
CA THR A 61 -13.35 23.29 -19.96
C THR A 61 -13.55 21.78 -20.13
N PHE A 62 -13.38 21.01 -19.08
CA PHE A 62 -13.58 19.56 -19.12
C PHE A 62 -15.05 19.20 -19.37
N ILE A 63 -15.99 19.89 -18.70
CA ILE A 63 -17.44 19.72 -18.90
C ILE A 63 -17.82 20.01 -20.36
N SER A 64 -17.31 21.10 -20.92
CA SER A 64 -17.56 21.49 -22.32
C SER A 64 -17.06 20.41 -23.29
N VAL A 65 -15.86 19.86 -23.07
CA VAL A 65 -15.30 18.77 -23.89
C VAL A 65 -16.19 17.52 -23.81
N LEU A 66 -16.62 17.14 -22.61
CA LEU A 66 -17.47 15.97 -22.41
C LEU A 66 -18.84 16.15 -23.02
N THR A 67 -19.43 17.35 -22.89
CA THR A 67 -20.71 17.70 -23.51
C THR A 67 -20.65 17.64 -25.03
N ASN A 68 -19.63 18.23 -25.63
CA ASN A 68 -19.41 18.15 -27.06
C ASN A 68 -19.28 16.72 -27.56
N ALA A 69 -18.43 15.91 -26.88
CA ALA A 69 -18.22 14.53 -27.28
C ALA A 69 -19.50 13.68 -27.15
N TYR A 70 -20.27 13.89 -26.09
CA TYR A 70 -21.52 13.17 -25.83
C TYR A 70 -22.53 13.35 -26.96
N TYR A 71 -22.68 14.59 -27.48
CA TYR A 71 -23.57 14.89 -28.57
C TYR A 71 -22.96 14.67 -29.98
N GLY A 72 -21.81 13.99 -30.04
CA GLY A 72 -21.19 13.59 -31.32
C GLY A 72 -20.33 14.67 -31.97
N GLY A 73 -20.01 15.74 -31.24
CA GLY A 73 -19.08 16.77 -31.67
C GLY A 73 -17.62 16.34 -31.54
N LYS A 74 -16.71 17.21 -31.98
CA LYS A 74 -15.28 16.99 -31.84
C LYS A 74 -14.86 17.19 -30.38
N ILE A 75 -13.88 16.39 -29.92
CA ILE A 75 -13.24 16.54 -28.61
C ILE A 75 -12.37 17.81 -28.65
N LYS A 76 -12.98 18.97 -28.44
CA LYS A 76 -12.31 20.28 -28.41
C LYS A 76 -12.94 21.16 -27.33
N PRO A 77 -12.15 21.91 -26.56
CA PRO A 77 -12.69 22.88 -25.63
C PRO A 77 -13.39 24.03 -26.43
N LEU A 78 -14.54 24.44 -25.96
CA LEU A 78 -15.20 25.66 -26.44
C LEU A 78 -14.57 26.86 -25.71
N ALA A 79 -13.82 27.66 -26.43
CA ALA A 79 -13.23 28.90 -25.90
C ALA A 79 -14.32 29.97 -25.72
N THR A 80 -14.99 29.97 -24.60
CA THR A 80 -15.94 31.01 -24.23
C THR A 80 -15.81 31.33 -22.75
N ALA A 81 -15.48 32.59 -22.42
CA ALA A 81 -15.59 33.08 -21.05
C ALA A 81 -17.05 33.02 -20.63
N ARG A 82 -17.45 32.11 -19.79
CA ARG A 82 -18.81 31.92 -19.30
C ARG A 82 -18.85 32.05 -17.79
N SER A 83 -19.97 32.49 -17.27
CA SER A 83 -20.27 32.54 -15.84
C SER A 83 -21.34 31.53 -15.42
N GLU A 84 -21.96 30.84 -16.38
CA GLU A 84 -23.04 29.88 -16.12
C GLU A 84 -22.93 28.67 -17.04
N PHE A 85 -23.34 27.50 -16.53
CA PHE A 85 -23.48 26.29 -17.33
C PHE A 85 -24.81 26.30 -18.09
N THR A 86 -24.78 25.77 -19.30
CA THR A 86 -25.99 25.54 -20.06
C THR A 86 -26.78 24.34 -19.50
N ALA A 87 -28.09 24.29 -19.73
CA ALA A 87 -28.92 23.18 -19.32
C ALA A 87 -28.40 21.80 -19.81
N THR A 88 -27.73 21.78 -20.96
CA THR A 88 -27.11 20.61 -21.54
C THR A 88 -25.87 20.19 -20.74
N GLU A 89 -25.02 21.16 -20.38
CA GLU A 89 -23.83 20.92 -19.54
C GLU A 89 -24.25 20.50 -18.14
N GLU A 90 -25.31 21.08 -17.59
CA GLU A 90 -25.86 20.66 -16.29
C GLU A 90 -26.27 19.20 -16.28
N ARG A 91 -26.92 18.74 -17.35
CA ARG A 91 -27.27 17.31 -17.47
C ARG A 91 -26.06 16.40 -17.56
N ILE A 92 -25.01 16.82 -18.24
CA ILE A 92 -23.74 16.07 -18.31
C ILE A 92 -23.05 16.04 -16.95
N ILE A 93 -23.03 17.15 -16.21
CA ILE A 93 -22.50 17.22 -14.85
C ILE A 93 -23.22 16.22 -13.93
N GLU A 94 -24.55 16.17 -13.99
CA GLU A 94 -25.33 15.20 -13.21
C GLU A 94 -24.94 13.75 -13.51
N ILE A 95 -24.85 13.39 -14.80
CA ILE A 95 -24.48 12.03 -15.23
C ILE A 95 -23.07 11.68 -14.75
N ILE A 96 -22.13 12.61 -14.88
CA ILE A 96 -20.73 12.38 -14.45
C ILE A 96 -20.67 12.23 -12.93
N SER A 97 -21.29 13.16 -12.19
CA SER A 97 -21.26 13.17 -10.73
C SER A 97 -21.89 11.90 -10.14
N SER A 98 -23.04 11.48 -10.69
CA SER A 98 -23.66 10.21 -10.29
C SER A 98 -22.76 9.03 -10.59
N GLY A 99 -22.20 8.92 -11.79
CA GLY A 99 -21.32 7.82 -12.17
C GLY A 99 -20.03 7.78 -11.35
N LEU A 100 -19.48 8.94 -10.98
CA LEU A 100 -18.32 9.02 -10.11
C LEU A 100 -18.67 8.60 -8.67
N ASN A 101 -19.85 8.99 -8.16
CA ASN A 101 -20.33 8.55 -6.85
C ASN A 101 -20.50 7.03 -6.79
N ASP A 102 -21.17 6.43 -7.77
CA ASP A 102 -21.35 4.97 -7.87
C ASP A 102 -19.99 4.26 -7.95
N THR A 103 -19.05 4.82 -8.68
CA THR A 103 -17.69 4.29 -8.80
C THR A 103 -16.91 4.39 -7.48
N LEU A 104 -17.13 5.47 -6.73
CA LEU A 104 -16.53 5.65 -5.42
C LEU A 104 -17.09 4.64 -4.42
N GLU A 105 -18.39 4.42 -4.37
CA GLU A 105 -19.00 3.39 -3.52
C GLU A 105 -18.39 2.02 -3.76
N VAL A 106 -18.23 1.63 -5.03
CA VAL A 106 -17.56 0.37 -5.39
C VAL A 106 -16.10 0.35 -4.95
N ALA A 107 -15.38 1.47 -5.10
CA ALA A 107 -13.97 1.57 -4.71
C ALA A 107 -13.76 1.53 -3.19
N TRP A 108 -14.76 1.99 -2.43
CA TRP A 108 -14.72 2.00 -0.97
C TRP A 108 -15.11 0.65 -0.34
N ARG A 109 -15.82 -0.24 -1.07
CA ARG A 109 -16.24 -1.56 -0.57
C ARG A 109 -15.12 -2.37 0.04
N ASP A 110 -13.93 -2.24 -0.49
CA ASP A 110 -12.77 -2.92 0.06
C ASP A 110 -12.41 -2.45 1.48
N LEU A 111 -12.78 -1.24 1.87
CA LEU A 111 -12.53 -0.65 3.18
C LEU A 111 -13.77 -0.72 4.07
N MET A 112 -14.87 -0.22 3.57
CA MET A 112 -16.20 -0.23 4.18
C MET A 112 -17.27 0.04 3.11
N GLU A 113 -18.47 -0.46 3.32
CA GLU A 113 -19.61 -0.07 2.49
C GLU A 113 -20.05 1.33 2.86
N ILE A 114 -20.15 2.19 1.85
CA ILE A 114 -20.63 3.56 1.98
C ILE A 114 -21.74 3.83 0.98
N SER A 115 -22.64 4.73 1.33
CA SER A 115 -23.68 5.26 0.47
C SER A 115 -23.47 6.75 0.25
N ILE A 116 -23.38 7.15 -1.01
CA ILE A 116 -23.09 8.54 -1.40
C ILE A 116 -24.33 9.13 -2.04
N GLN A 117 -24.89 10.13 -1.39
CA GLN A 117 -26.07 10.83 -1.88
C GLN A 117 -25.71 12.24 -2.35
N TYR A 118 -26.10 12.56 -3.58
CA TYR A 118 -25.99 13.92 -4.08
C TYR A 118 -26.80 14.89 -3.22
N SER A 119 -26.21 16.01 -2.86
CA SER A 119 -26.82 17.04 -2.01
C SER A 119 -27.12 18.32 -2.79
N SER A 120 -26.10 18.96 -3.29
CA SER A 120 -26.23 20.26 -4.00
C SER A 120 -25.05 20.46 -4.96
N ARG A 121 -25.22 21.47 -5.83
CA ARG A 121 -24.14 21.94 -6.71
C ARG A 121 -24.01 23.44 -6.56
N GLU A 122 -22.77 23.88 -6.50
CA GLU A 122 -22.37 25.28 -6.51
C GLU A 122 -21.46 25.55 -7.70
N VAL A 123 -21.44 26.78 -8.15
CA VAL A 123 -20.66 27.20 -9.31
C VAL A 123 -19.46 28.05 -8.90
N ASN A 124 -19.59 28.76 -7.80
CA ASN A 124 -18.54 29.61 -7.27
C ASN A 124 -17.98 29.01 -5.97
N PRO A 125 -16.66 28.75 -5.90
CA PRO A 125 -16.01 28.20 -4.71
C PRO A 125 -16.25 29.02 -3.43
N GLN A 126 -16.41 30.34 -3.55
CA GLN A 126 -16.64 31.22 -2.40
C GLN A 126 -18.01 31.05 -1.74
N PHE A 127 -18.99 30.50 -2.46
CA PHE A 127 -20.34 30.25 -1.96
C PHE A 127 -20.57 28.77 -1.59
N ALA A 128 -19.59 27.92 -1.80
CA ALA A 128 -19.71 26.51 -1.47
C ALA A 128 -19.75 26.33 0.05
N SER A 129 -20.95 26.18 0.61
CA SER A 129 -21.16 25.85 2.03
C SER A 129 -20.81 24.37 2.30
N PHE A 130 -19.58 24.01 2.01
CA PHE A 130 -19.08 22.63 2.16
C PHE A 130 -18.44 22.40 3.52
N VAL A 131 -17.52 23.28 3.92
CA VAL A 131 -16.82 23.32 5.20
C VAL A 131 -16.40 24.75 5.50
N ASP A 132 -15.94 25.01 6.71
CA ASP A 132 -15.32 26.31 7.03
C ASP A 132 -14.00 26.46 6.28
N GLY A 133 -13.67 27.68 5.84
CA GLY A 133 -12.47 27.96 5.03
C GLY A 133 -11.15 27.52 5.69
N SER A 134 -11.10 27.59 7.04
CA SER A 134 -9.95 27.15 7.84
C SER A 134 -9.87 25.63 8.04
N ASP A 135 -10.91 24.88 7.68
CA ASP A 135 -10.92 23.43 7.84
C ASP A 135 -9.93 22.75 6.88
N LEU A 136 -9.26 21.73 7.41
CA LEU A 136 -8.36 20.91 6.60
C LEU A 136 -9.15 19.94 5.72
N VAL A 137 -8.79 19.93 4.46
CA VAL A 137 -9.35 19.04 3.44
C VAL A 137 -8.26 18.17 2.82
N ILE A 138 -8.63 16.95 2.45
CA ILE A 138 -7.80 16.01 1.70
C ILE A 138 -8.24 16.09 0.25
N ILE A 139 -7.31 16.47 -0.63
CA ILE A 139 -7.54 16.66 -2.05
C ILE A 139 -6.95 15.47 -2.80
N CYS A 140 -7.81 14.76 -3.52
CA CYS A 140 -7.43 13.67 -4.39
C CYS A 140 -7.59 14.12 -5.84
N SER A 141 -6.48 14.45 -6.51
CA SER A 141 -6.48 14.95 -7.88
C SER A 141 -6.31 13.85 -8.91
N PHE A 142 -7.12 13.91 -9.95
CA PHE A 142 -7.11 12.97 -11.08
C PHE A 142 -6.94 13.71 -12.38
N VAL A 143 -6.04 13.21 -13.23
CA VAL A 143 -5.82 13.75 -14.59
C VAL A 143 -6.37 12.77 -15.61
N VAL A 144 -7.19 13.29 -16.49
CA VAL A 144 -7.81 12.58 -17.61
C VAL A 144 -7.09 12.98 -18.89
N GLN A 145 -6.34 12.07 -19.44
CA GLN A 145 -5.65 12.27 -20.72
C GLN A 145 -6.58 11.87 -21.87
N LEU A 146 -6.82 12.80 -22.75
CA LEU A 146 -7.59 12.63 -23.98
C LEU A 146 -6.67 12.83 -25.18
N PRO A 147 -6.93 12.14 -26.32
CA PRO A 147 -6.15 12.36 -27.52
C PRO A 147 -6.39 13.79 -28.07
N ASP A 148 -5.32 14.36 -28.61
CA ASP A 148 -5.32 15.65 -29.35
C ASP A 148 -5.79 16.90 -28.57
N ILE A 149 -5.89 16.82 -27.24
CA ILE A 149 -6.19 17.98 -26.37
C ILE A 149 -5.35 17.93 -25.08
N ASP A 150 -5.25 19.09 -24.43
CA ASP A 150 -4.63 19.18 -23.12
C ASP A 150 -5.33 18.28 -22.11
N ALA A 151 -4.57 17.74 -21.19
CA ALA A 151 -5.10 16.88 -20.14
C ALA A 151 -6.07 17.67 -19.26
N ALA A 152 -7.25 17.11 -19.03
CA ALA A 152 -8.22 17.66 -18.10
C ALA A 152 -8.01 17.08 -16.69
N SER A 153 -8.45 17.80 -15.66
CA SER A 153 -8.38 17.32 -14.29
C SER A 153 -9.72 17.44 -13.58
N PHE A 154 -9.90 16.60 -12.58
CA PHE A 154 -10.96 16.73 -11.60
C PHE A 154 -10.45 16.35 -10.23
N ASP A 155 -11.03 16.95 -9.20
CA ASP A 155 -10.64 16.70 -7.82
C ASP A 155 -11.79 16.07 -7.04
N ILE A 156 -11.44 15.19 -6.10
CA ILE A 156 -12.35 14.68 -5.08
C ILE A 156 -11.80 15.09 -3.73
N ILE A 157 -12.62 15.79 -2.96
CA ILE A 157 -12.20 16.45 -1.73
C ILE A 157 -13.00 15.90 -0.57
N TYR A 158 -12.28 15.54 0.48
CA TYR A 158 -12.86 15.08 1.73
C TYR A 158 -12.42 16.00 2.87
N PRO A 159 -13.34 16.51 3.69
CA PRO A 159 -12.96 17.15 4.94
C PRO A 159 -12.19 16.15 5.81
N LEU A 160 -11.10 16.59 6.41
CA LEU A 160 -10.31 15.72 7.30
C LEU A 160 -11.17 15.17 8.44
N GLN A 161 -12.11 15.95 8.92
CA GLN A 161 -13.04 15.54 9.98
C GLN A 161 -13.94 14.38 9.56
N THR A 162 -14.38 14.33 8.30
CA THR A 162 -15.19 13.21 7.75
C THR A 162 -14.42 11.88 7.77
N LEU A 163 -13.12 11.90 7.52
CA LEU A 163 -12.30 10.69 7.51
C LEU A 163 -11.67 10.33 8.86
N LYS A 164 -11.71 11.26 9.83
CA LYS A 164 -11.13 11.06 11.17
C LYS A 164 -11.67 9.82 11.91
N PRO A 165 -12.99 9.51 11.88
CA PRO A 165 -13.52 8.32 12.55
C PRO A 165 -12.94 7.00 12.03
N ILE A 166 -12.56 6.95 10.77
CA ILE A 166 -12.01 5.75 10.10
C ILE A 166 -10.49 5.79 9.93
N ALA A 167 -9.81 6.78 10.53
CA ALA A 167 -8.36 6.93 10.41
C ALA A 167 -7.59 5.69 10.88
N SER A 168 -8.09 4.99 11.90
CA SER A 168 -7.52 3.72 12.37
C SER A 168 -7.65 2.61 11.31
N LEU A 169 -8.79 2.54 10.64
CA LEU A 169 -9.08 1.57 9.59
C LEU A 169 -8.19 1.82 8.35
N LEU A 170 -8.03 3.08 7.97
CA LEU A 170 -7.14 3.49 6.88
C LEU A 170 -5.67 3.15 7.19
N ARG A 171 -5.23 3.34 8.45
CA ARG A 171 -3.88 2.99 8.89
C ARG A 171 -3.64 1.48 8.96
N SER A 172 -4.62 0.73 9.46
CA SER A 172 -4.49 -0.73 9.62
C SER A 172 -4.29 -1.42 8.27
N ARG A 173 -4.90 -0.91 7.20
CA ARG A 173 -4.77 -1.49 5.87
C ARG A 173 -3.42 -1.18 5.22
N VAL A 174 -2.88 0.02 5.43
CA VAL A 174 -1.49 0.33 5.02
C VAL A 174 -0.50 -0.55 5.78
N GLN A 175 -0.78 -0.91 7.04
CA GLN A 175 0.02 -1.85 7.81
C GLN A 175 -0.19 -3.31 7.36
N THR A 176 -1.38 -3.69 6.90
CA THR A 176 -1.65 -5.05 6.41
C THR A 176 -0.94 -5.33 5.10
N ASP A 177 -0.85 -4.36 4.19
CA ASP A 177 -0.05 -4.49 2.98
C ASP A 177 1.46 -4.56 3.31
N LYS A 178 1.94 -3.77 4.28
CA LYS A 178 3.30 -3.88 4.81
C LYS A 178 3.51 -5.20 5.58
N ALA A 179 2.53 -5.63 6.38
CA ALA A 179 2.61 -6.87 7.15
C ALA A 179 2.58 -8.12 6.26
N ASN A 180 1.92 -8.10 5.11
CA ASN A 180 1.98 -9.18 4.12
C ASN A 180 3.33 -9.21 3.40
N ASP A 181 3.93 -8.06 3.14
CA ASP A 181 5.29 -7.97 2.59
C ASP A 181 6.33 -8.36 3.64
N ASP A 182 6.15 -7.94 4.91
CA ASP A 182 6.95 -8.35 6.07
C ASP A 182 6.84 -9.86 6.36
N LYS A 183 5.64 -10.45 6.21
CA LYS A 183 5.43 -11.88 6.39
C LYS A 183 6.13 -12.69 5.30
N SER A 184 6.02 -12.27 4.05
CA SER A 184 6.77 -12.85 2.92
C SER A 184 8.28 -12.67 3.07
N TRP A 185 8.74 -11.55 3.62
CA TRP A 185 10.15 -11.30 3.93
C TRP A 185 10.63 -12.16 5.10
N ARG A 186 9.83 -12.28 6.16
CA ARG A 186 10.10 -13.12 7.32
C ARG A 186 10.23 -14.59 6.93
N ASP A 187 9.31 -15.11 6.15
CA ASP A 187 9.35 -16.50 5.66
C ASP A 187 10.59 -16.78 4.79
N ARG A 188 11.01 -15.80 3.98
CA ARG A 188 12.25 -15.89 3.19
C ARG A 188 13.50 -15.82 4.08
N MET A 189 13.49 -14.95 5.08
CA MET A 189 14.59 -14.82 6.03
C MET A 189 14.73 -16.09 6.88
N GLU A 190 13.61 -16.64 7.37
CA GLU A 190 13.59 -17.89 8.13
C GLU A 190 14.18 -19.05 7.32
N ARG A 191 13.82 -19.21 6.06
CA ARG A 191 14.42 -20.20 5.17
C ARG A 191 15.92 -19.94 4.97
N ALA A 192 16.31 -18.71 4.71
CA ALA A 192 17.70 -18.35 4.51
C ALA A 192 18.57 -18.65 5.76
N VAL A 193 18.01 -18.41 6.96
CA VAL A 193 18.69 -18.75 8.23
C VAL A 193 18.81 -20.26 8.41
N LEU A 194 17.78 -21.02 8.04
CA LEU A 194 17.81 -22.50 8.13
C LEU A 194 18.78 -23.14 7.12
N GLU A 195 19.15 -22.44 6.06
CA GLU A 195 20.11 -22.90 5.05
C GLU A 195 21.56 -22.54 5.38
N VAL A 196 21.82 -21.81 6.48
CA VAL A 196 23.18 -21.44 6.87
C VAL A 196 23.95 -22.69 7.28
N PRO A 197 25.08 -23.02 6.62
CA PRO A 197 25.89 -24.17 7.01
C PRO A 197 26.60 -23.91 8.33
N LEU A 198 26.44 -24.79 9.28
CA LEU A 198 27.10 -24.74 10.57
C LEU A 198 28.14 -25.87 10.68
N SER A 199 29.30 -25.56 11.27
CA SER A 199 30.37 -26.52 11.50
C SER A 199 30.02 -27.40 12.70
N LEU A 200 29.94 -28.72 12.47
CA LEU A 200 29.67 -29.69 13.51
C LEU A 200 30.98 -30.45 13.84
N THR A 201 31.42 -30.36 15.09
CA THR A 201 32.62 -31.03 15.57
C THR A 201 32.27 -32.07 16.61
N ALA A 202 32.70 -33.31 16.41
CA ALA A 202 32.58 -34.37 17.39
C ALA A 202 33.89 -34.52 18.19
N ARG A 203 33.85 -34.23 19.49
CA ARG A 203 34.97 -34.34 20.38
C ARG A 203 34.89 -35.66 21.12
N LEU A 204 35.80 -36.58 20.78
CA LEU A 204 35.83 -37.88 21.37
C LEU A 204 36.51 -37.92 22.76
N SER A 205 37.56 -37.14 22.91
CA SER A 205 38.31 -37.09 24.18
C SER A 205 39.20 -35.84 24.22
N GLU A 206 39.47 -35.35 25.42
CA GLU A 206 40.36 -34.22 25.66
C GLU A 206 41.34 -34.55 26.75
N PRO A 207 42.42 -35.39 26.45
CA PRO A 207 43.33 -35.88 27.47
C PRO A 207 44.17 -34.73 28.01
N THR A 208 44.30 -34.66 29.33
CA THR A 208 45.18 -33.73 30.02
C THR A 208 46.57 -34.35 30.23
N VAL A 209 47.60 -33.62 29.83
CA VAL A 209 49.00 -34.07 29.99
C VAL A 209 49.80 -33.04 30.76
N SER A 210 50.80 -33.53 31.54
CA SER A 210 51.68 -32.60 32.23
C SER A 210 52.65 -31.92 31.26
N MET A 211 53.09 -30.69 31.57
CA MET A 211 54.07 -29.94 30.79
C MET A 211 55.33 -30.71 30.52
N ASN A 212 55.80 -31.49 31.53
CA ASN A 212 56.98 -32.32 31.39
C ASN A 212 56.79 -33.42 30.32
N LYS A 213 55.63 -34.05 30.26
CA LYS A 213 55.31 -35.05 29.22
C LYS A 213 55.15 -34.36 27.82
N LEU A 214 54.63 -33.18 27.79
CA LEU A 214 54.47 -32.40 26.54
C LEU A 214 55.83 -32.08 25.88
N ILE A 215 56.81 -31.64 26.67
CA ILE A 215 58.17 -31.30 26.20
C ILE A 215 58.92 -32.49 25.64
N HIS A 216 58.65 -33.74 26.17
CA HIS A 216 59.35 -34.94 25.78
C HIS A 216 58.57 -35.80 24.76
N LEU A 217 57.50 -35.30 24.18
CA LEU A 217 56.71 -35.98 23.15
C LEU A 217 57.54 -36.29 21.91
N LYS A 218 57.38 -37.48 21.41
CA LYS A 218 58.03 -37.98 20.20
C LYS A 218 57.04 -38.62 19.28
N GLU A 219 57.35 -38.61 17.99
CA GLU A 219 56.58 -39.34 16.99
C GLU A 219 56.50 -40.85 17.38
N GLY A 220 55.29 -41.40 17.46
CA GLY A 220 55.01 -42.75 17.89
C GLY A 220 54.47 -42.85 19.30
N ASP A 221 54.47 -41.79 20.12
CA ASP A 221 53.87 -41.81 21.45
C ASP A 221 52.33 -42.00 21.37
N VAL A 222 51.82 -42.87 22.25
CA VAL A 222 50.42 -43.28 22.33
C VAL A 222 49.77 -42.66 23.57
N PHE A 223 48.67 -41.97 23.36
CA PHE A 223 47.79 -41.48 24.42
C PHE A 223 46.58 -42.38 24.54
N PRO A 224 46.29 -42.96 25.69
CA PRO A 224 45.01 -43.63 25.91
C PRO A 224 43.91 -42.56 25.94
N ILE A 225 42.86 -42.78 25.15
CA ILE A 225 41.63 -41.98 25.19
C ILE A 225 40.52 -42.84 25.79
N ASP A 226 39.80 -42.27 26.74
CA ASP A 226 38.60 -42.90 27.30
C ASP A 226 37.37 -42.41 26.55
N ILE A 227 36.64 -43.33 25.93
CA ILE A 227 35.43 -43.04 25.15
C ILE A 227 34.17 -43.34 25.99
N GLY A 228 34.34 -43.77 27.25
CA GLY A 228 33.26 -44.26 28.13
C GLY A 228 32.23 -43.19 28.51
N GLU A 229 32.59 -41.92 28.49
CA GLU A 229 31.67 -40.80 28.81
C GLU A 229 30.88 -40.29 27.60
N GLY A 230 30.99 -40.94 26.42
CA GLY A 230 30.33 -40.52 25.20
C GLY A 230 31.12 -39.52 24.38
N VAL A 231 30.51 -39.03 23.31
CA VAL A 231 31.09 -38.06 22.39
C VAL A 231 30.37 -36.72 22.57
N GLU A 232 31.13 -35.66 22.82
CA GLU A 232 30.59 -34.33 22.90
C GLU A 232 30.51 -33.71 21.51
N ILE A 233 29.33 -33.22 21.14
CA ILE A 233 29.08 -32.60 19.83
C ILE A 233 28.98 -31.11 19.99
N LEU A 234 29.89 -30.41 19.33
CA LEU A 234 29.98 -28.95 19.33
C LEU A 234 29.45 -28.39 17.98
N ILE A 235 28.66 -27.36 18.08
CA ILE A 235 28.28 -26.52 16.95
C ILE A 235 29.04 -25.20 17.07
N GLU A 236 29.89 -24.90 16.10
CA GLU A 236 30.73 -23.68 16.10
C GLU A 236 31.54 -23.49 17.41
N LYS A 237 32.00 -24.54 18.04
CA LYS A 237 32.73 -24.57 19.33
C LYS A 237 31.86 -24.56 20.59
N LEU A 238 30.56 -24.48 20.51
CA LEU A 238 29.67 -24.57 21.67
C LEU A 238 29.14 -26.00 21.81
N PRO A 239 29.21 -26.60 23.02
CA PRO A 239 28.68 -27.95 23.27
C PRO A 239 27.14 -27.91 23.17
N PHE A 240 26.57 -28.77 22.31
CA PHE A 240 25.14 -28.77 22.02
C PHE A 240 24.47 -30.12 22.29
N TYR A 241 25.18 -31.22 22.01
CA TYR A 241 24.67 -32.58 22.18
C TYR A 241 25.72 -33.50 22.77
N ASN A 242 25.28 -34.55 23.47
CA ASN A 242 26.03 -35.72 23.74
C ASN A 242 25.65 -36.85 22.78
N GLY A 243 26.57 -37.72 22.46
CA GLY A 243 26.32 -38.84 21.56
C GLY A 243 27.22 -40.03 21.84
N GLU A 244 26.92 -41.14 21.21
CA GLU A 244 27.71 -42.36 21.27
C GLU A 244 28.38 -42.64 19.92
N LEU A 245 29.63 -43.11 19.98
CA LEU A 245 30.36 -43.50 18.78
C LEU A 245 29.83 -44.83 18.25
N GLY A 246 29.53 -44.88 16.98
CA GLY A 246 29.06 -46.05 16.27
C GLY A 246 29.69 -46.18 14.90
N GLU A 247 29.22 -47.16 14.13
CA GLU A 247 29.61 -47.37 12.74
C GLU A 247 28.37 -47.55 11.88
N VAL A 248 28.32 -46.87 10.74
CA VAL A 248 27.28 -47.02 9.76
C VAL A 248 27.92 -47.14 8.38
N GLY A 249 27.69 -48.28 7.71
CA GLY A 249 28.18 -48.52 6.35
C GLY A 249 29.71 -48.53 6.21
N GLY A 250 30.47 -48.92 7.26
CA GLY A 250 31.93 -48.90 7.25
C GLY A 250 32.54 -47.52 7.53
N GLN A 251 31.74 -46.56 7.95
CA GLN A 251 32.18 -45.22 8.34
C GLN A 251 31.89 -44.97 9.82
N ALA A 252 32.77 -44.24 10.49
CA ALA A 252 32.53 -43.82 11.85
C ALA A 252 31.32 -42.86 11.90
N ALA A 253 30.39 -43.17 12.77
CA ALA A 253 29.16 -42.41 12.94
C ALA A 253 28.93 -42.04 14.40
N ILE A 254 28.14 -41.05 14.67
CA ILE A 254 27.78 -40.63 16.03
C ILE A 254 26.26 -40.64 16.14
N SER A 255 25.77 -41.37 17.13
CA SER A 255 24.37 -41.36 17.51
C SER A 255 24.14 -40.28 18.57
N LEU A 256 23.23 -39.35 18.33
CA LEU A 256 22.85 -38.32 19.30
C LEU A 256 22.03 -38.93 20.44
N THR A 257 22.40 -38.68 21.68
CA THR A 257 21.71 -39.24 22.86
C THR A 257 20.95 -38.19 23.64
N GLU A 258 21.57 -37.08 23.99
CA GLU A 258 20.96 -36.04 24.83
C GLU A 258 21.34 -34.63 24.39
N ARG A 259 20.36 -33.71 24.42
CA ARG A 259 20.60 -32.30 24.16
C ARG A 259 21.05 -31.61 25.45
N ARG A 260 22.22 -31.00 25.42
CA ARG A 260 22.68 -30.09 26.47
C ARG A 260 22.00 -28.72 26.24
N ILE A 261 20.97 -28.43 27.03
CA ILE A 261 20.39 -27.08 27.09
C ILE A 261 20.98 -26.42 28.33
N GLU A 262 21.77 -25.38 28.15
CA GLU A 262 21.95 -24.37 29.17
C GLU A 262 20.94 -23.24 28.97
#